data_96d003269a5892f9a1374657d2625f38
#
_entry.id   96d003269a5892f9a1374657d2625f38
#
_cell.length_a   1.000
_cell.length_b   1.000
_cell.length_c   1.000
_cell.angle_alpha   90.00
_cell.angle_beta   90.00
_cell.angle_gamma   90.00
#
_symmetry.space_group_name_H-M   'P 1'
#
loop_
_entity.id
_entity.type
_entity.pdbx_description
1 polymer ?
#
loop_
_entity_poly.entity_id
_entity_poly.type
_entity_poly.pdbx_seq_one_letter_code
_entity_poly.pdbx_strand_id
1 'polypeptide(L)'
;MLYIGIDLGTSAVKLLLMDEEGQIKNEISREYPLEFPQPGWSQQNPEDWKAAVLEGIPALLEGFDKSQVAGIGAGGQMHGLVVLDEHDQVIRPAIL
;
A
#
# COMPACT_ATOMS: atom_id res chain seq x y z
N MET A 1 14.08 -9.92 -14.71
CA MET A 1 12.76 -9.34 -14.45
C MET A 1 12.56 -9.09 -12.96
N LEU A 2 11.87 -8.01 -12.64
CA LEU A 2 11.56 -7.65 -11.27
C LEU A 2 10.05 -7.57 -11.09
N TYR A 3 9.61 -7.85 -9.86
CA TYR A 3 8.19 -7.81 -9.48
C TYR A 3 8.06 -7.05 -8.17
N ILE A 4 6.98 -6.27 -8.06
CA ILE A 4 6.67 -5.51 -6.85
C ILE A 4 5.52 -6.19 -6.12
N GLY A 5 5.71 -6.47 -4.84
CA GLY A 5 4.65 -6.93 -3.95
C GLY A 5 4.23 -5.79 -3.02
N ILE A 6 2.93 -5.58 -2.88
CA ILE A 6 2.36 -4.58 -1.98
C ILE A 6 1.54 -5.31 -0.93
N ASP A 7 1.90 -5.16 0.34
CA ASP A 7 1.13 -5.69 1.46
C ASP A 7 0.58 -4.52 2.26
N LEU A 8 -0.71 -4.24 2.08
CA LEU A 8 -1.39 -3.13 2.72
C LEU A 8 -1.92 -3.57 4.08
N GLY A 9 -1.15 -3.31 5.13
CA GLY A 9 -1.51 -3.69 6.48
C GLY A 9 -2.33 -2.62 7.20
N THR A 10 -2.64 -2.88 8.47
CA THR A 10 -3.46 -1.98 9.29
C THR A 10 -2.73 -0.69 9.66
N SER A 11 -1.46 -0.75 9.99
CA SER A 11 -0.68 0.42 10.43
C SER A 11 0.40 0.85 9.46
N ALA A 12 0.67 0.04 8.45
CA ALA A 12 1.74 0.31 7.49
C ALA A 12 1.54 -0.49 6.21
N VAL A 13 2.11 -0.02 5.13
CA VAL A 13 2.28 -0.80 3.92
C VAL A 13 3.71 -1.29 3.83
N LYS A 14 3.88 -2.54 3.43
CA LYS A 14 5.19 -3.12 3.12
C LYS A 14 5.29 -3.33 1.63
N LEU A 15 6.38 -2.88 1.04
CA LEU A 15 6.67 -3.04 -0.37
C LEU A 15 7.90 -3.93 -0.53
N LEU A 16 7.79 -4.91 -1.41
CA LEU A 16 8.87 -5.86 -1.70
C LEU A 16 9.25 -5.78 -3.17
N LEU A 17 10.53 -5.85 -3.45
CA LEU A 17 11.04 -6.01 -4.80
C LEU A 17 11.69 -7.38 -4.89
N MET A 18 11.23 -8.20 -5.81
CA MET A 18 11.77 -9.56 -5.98
C MET A 18 12.10 -9.87 -7.45
N ASP A 19 12.96 -10.83 -7.65
CA ASP A 19 13.28 -11.33 -9.00
C ASP A 19 12.39 -12.52 -9.38
N GLU A 20 12.60 -13.05 -10.57
CA GLU A 20 11.84 -14.20 -11.08
C GLU A 20 12.09 -15.51 -10.32
N GLU A 21 13.14 -15.55 -9.52
CA GLU A 21 13.45 -16.71 -8.67
C GLU A 21 12.85 -16.59 -7.27
N GLY A 22 12.13 -15.48 -7.02
CA GLY A 22 11.51 -15.25 -5.73
C GLY A 22 12.44 -14.65 -4.67
N GLN A 23 13.64 -14.21 -5.06
CA GLN A 23 14.56 -13.58 -4.13
C GLN A 23 14.19 -12.12 -3.90
N ILE A 24 14.16 -11.72 -2.64
CA ILE A 24 13.86 -10.34 -2.25
C ILE A 24 15.12 -9.50 -2.50
N LYS A 25 14.97 -8.50 -3.37
CA LYS A 25 16.06 -7.58 -3.72
C LYS A 25 16.06 -6.31 -2.88
N ASN A 26 14.89 -5.88 -2.45
CA ASN A 26 14.74 -4.71 -1.58
C ASN A 26 13.38 -4.78 -0.89
N GLU A 27 13.28 -4.07 0.22
CA GLU A 27 12.07 -4.03 1.03
C GLU A 27 11.99 -2.69 1.73
N ILE A 28 10.82 -2.07 1.71
CA ILE A 28 10.57 -0.84 2.47
C ILE A 28 9.21 -0.91 3.14
N SER A 29 9.03 -0.11 4.17
CA SER A 29 7.75 0.06 4.86
C SER A 29 7.44 1.53 5.02
N ARG A 30 6.14 1.88 4.99
CA ARG A 30 5.66 3.23 5.28
C ARG A 30 4.46 3.12 6.20
N GLU A 31 4.50 3.86 7.29
CA GLU A 31 3.42 3.91 8.26
C GLU A 31 2.37 4.91 7.84
N TYR A 32 1.14 4.73 8.32
CA TYR A 32 0.06 5.68 8.17
C TYR A 32 -0.84 5.67 9.41
N PRO A 33 -1.55 6.79 9.67
CA PRO A 33 -2.34 6.91 10.90
C PRO A 33 -3.55 5.95 10.92
N LEU A 34 -3.88 5.50 12.10
CA LEU A 34 -5.12 4.78 12.39
C LEU A 34 -5.89 5.62 13.40
N GLU A 35 -7.12 5.97 13.08
CA GLU A 35 -7.94 6.88 13.89
C GLU A 35 -9.00 6.12 14.66
N PHE A 36 -9.26 6.55 15.89
CA PHE A 36 -10.28 6.01 16.79
C PHE A 36 -11.21 7.15 17.23
N PRO A 37 -12.13 7.62 16.36
CA PRO A 37 -12.94 8.80 16.64
C PRO A 37 -13.93 8.60 17.78
N GLN A 38 -14.33 7.35 18.03
CA GLN A 38 -15.23 6.98 19.14
C GLN A 38 -14.84 5.60 19.66
N PRO A 39 -15.20 5.26 20.91
CA PRO A 39 -14.93 3.93 21.46
C PRO A 39 -15.46 2.83 20.53
N GLY A 40 -14.63 1.86 20.21
CA GLY A 40 -14.97 0.75 19.34
C GLY A 40 -14.95 1.05 17.84
N TRP A 41 -14.67 2.30 17.45
CA TRP A 41 -14.55 2.68 16.04
C TRP A 41 -13.09 2.71 15.64
N SER A 42 -12.83 2.22 14.43
CA SER A 42 -11.51 2.34 13.78
C SER A 42 -11.73 2.84 12.37
N GLN A 43 -10.91 3.77 11.94
CA GLN A 43 -10.99 4.28 10.56
C GLN A 43 -9.62 4.72 10.06
N GLN A 44 -9.47 4.73 8.74
CA GLN A 44 -8.27 5.20 8.07
C GLN A 44 -8.66 5.97 6.81
N ASN A 45 -7.83 6.96 6.45
CA ASN A 45 -8.01 7.68 5.20
C ASN A 45 -7.36 6.88 4.06
N PRO A 46 -8.11 6.37 3.08
CA PRO A 46 -7.54 5.65 1.93
C PRO A 46 -6.51 6.46 1.15
N GLU A 47 -6.57 7.79 1.17
CA GLU A 47 -5.57 8.64 0.53
C GLU A 47 -4.20 8.49 1.20
N ASP A 48 -4.14 8.16 2.50
CA ASP A 48 -2.89 7.88 3.18
C ASP A 48 -2.26 6.59 2.66
N TRP A 49 -3.08 5.57 2.35
CA TRP A 49 -2.60 4.34 1.74
C TRP A 49 -1.99 4.60 0.37
N LYS A 50 -2.72 5.37 -0.44
CA LYS A 50 -2.29 5.73 -1.79
C LYS A 50 -0.98 6.53 -1.75
N ALA A 51 -0.91 7.52 -0.88
CA ALA A 51 0.29 8.35 -0.73
C ALA A 51 1.50 7.51 -0.30
N ALA A 52 1.31 6.58 0.64
CA ALA A 52 2.38 5.72 1.12
C ALA A 52 2.91 4.81 0.01
N VAL A 53 2.03 4.26 -0.82
CA VAL A 53 2.42 3.41 -1.96
C VAL A 53 3.13 4.24 -3.02
N LEU A 54 2.59 5.40 -3.40
CA LEU A 54 3.17 6.26 -4.43
C LEU A 54 4.53 6.83 -4.01
N GLU A 55 4.73 7.09 -2.73
CA GLU A 55 6.02 7.51 -2.20
C GLU A 55 6.98 6.33 -2.09
N GLY A 56 6.47 5.18 -1.71
CA GLY A 56 7.28 4.00 -1.44
C GLY A 56 7.85 3.34 -2.68
N ILE A 57 7.13 3.33 -3.81
CA ILE A 57 7.58 2.65 -5.02
C ILE A 57 8.90 3.25 -5.54
N PRO A 58 9.06 4.57 -5.70
CA PRO A 58 10.34 5.12 -6.11
C PRO A 58 11.49 4.79 -5.15
N ALA A 59 11.23 4.82 -3.85
CA ALA A 59 12.24 4.46 -2.86
C ALA A 59 12.63 2.98 -2.97
N LEU A 60 11.66 2.10 -3.21
CA LEU A 60 11.90 0.67 -3.39
C LEU A 60 12.79 0.41 -4.61
N LEU A 61 12.59 1.17 -5.67
CA LEU A 61 13.29 1.00 -6.94
C LEU A 61 14.62 1.75 -7.03
N GLU A 62 14.99 2.50 -6.01
CA GLU A 62 16.26 3.24 -6.01
C GLU A 62 17.43 2.27 -6.19
N GLY A 63 18.28 2.55 -7.18
CA GLY A 63 19.40 1.68 -7.52
C GLY A 63 19.06 0.51 -8.44
N PHE A 64 17.80 0.36 -8.83
CA PHE A 64 17.34 -0.69 -9.75
C PHE A 64 16.83 -0.09 -11.05
N ASP A 65 16.88 -0.90 -12.10
CA ASP A 65 16.33 -0.51 -13.40
C ASP A 65 14.82 -0.73 -13.41
N LYS A 66 14.06 0.36 -13.32
CA LYS A 66 12.59 0.28 -13.30
C LYS A 66 11.98 -0.29 -14.57
N SER A 67 12.71 -0.28 -15.70
CA SER A 67 12.24 -0.91 -16.94
C SER A 67 12.18 -2.43 -16.82
N GLN A 68 12.83 -3.00 -15.81
CA GLN A 68 12.81 -4.44 -15.55
C GLN A 68 11.59 -4.89 -14.75
N VAL A 69 10.78 -3.95 -14.23
CA VAL A 69 9.57 -4.30 -13.48
C VAL A 69 8.52 -4.84 -14.44
N ALA A 70 8.17 -6.11 -14.25
CA ALA A 70 7.25 -6.83 -15.12
C ALA A 70 5.84 -6.92 -14.58
N GLY A 71 5.64 -6.72 -13.28
CA GLY A 71 4.32 -6.81 -12.68
C GLY A 71 4.29 -6.34 -11.24
N ILE A 72 3.07 -6.05 -10.78
CA ILE A 72 2.78 -5.62 -9.42
C ILE A 72 1.63 -6.48 -8.91
N GLY A 73 1.82 -7.07 -7.72
CA GLY A 73 0.75 -7.77 -7.02
C GLY A 73 0.47 -7.08 -5.70
N ALA A 74 -0.78 -7.04 -5.32
CA ALA A 74 -1.19 -6.41 -4.07
C ALA A 74 -2.05 -7.35 -3.23
N GLY A 75 -1.80 -7.36 -1.93
CA GLY A 75 -2.64 -7.98 -0.92
C GLY A 75 -2.89 -6.96 0.18
N GLY A 76 -3.82 -7.24 1.07
CA GLY A 76 -4.09 -6.30 2.13
C GLY A 76 -5.01 -6.87 3.20
N GLN A 77 -5.24 -6.07 4.23
CA GLN A 77 -6.18 -6.41 5.28
C GLN A 77 -7.59 -6.58 4.71
N MET A 78 -8.38 -7.41 5.36
CA MET A 78 -9.75 -7.69 4.94
C MET A 78 -10.76 -6.95 5.82
N HIS A 79 -12.03 -6.96 5.39
CA HIS A 79 -13.18 -6.41 6.15
C HIS A 79 -13.15 -4.89 6.32
N GLY A 80 -12.34 -4.18 5.54
CA GLY A 80 -12.39 -2.73 5.49
C GLY A 80 -13.39 -2.27 4.42
N LEU A 81 -14.17 -1.24 4.73
CA LEU A 81 -15.12 -0.65 3.78
C LEU A 81 -14.59 0.68 3.28
N VAL A 82 -14.34 0.77 1.98
CA VAL A 82 -13.97 2.02 1.29
C VAL A 82 -15.13 2.43 0.40
N VAL A 83 -15.59 3.66 0.53
CA VAL A 83 -16.71 4.18 -0.26
C VAL A 83 -16.22 5.34 -1.11
N LEU A 84 -16.45 5.23 -2.41
CA LEU A 84 -16.06 6.24 -3.39
C LEU A 84 -17.30 6.85 -4.04
N ASP A 85 -17.17 8.08 -4.52
CA ASP A 85 -18.21 8.71 -5.35
C ASP A 85 -18.06 8.31 -6.82
N GLU A 86 -18.91 8.88 -7.68
CA GLU A 86 -18.92 8.58 -9.12
C GLU A 86 -17.64 9.03 -9.84
N HIS A 87 -16.81 9.85 -9.20
CA HIS A 87 -15.54 10.35 -9.73
C HIS A 87 -14.34 9.65 -9.07
N ASP A 88 -14.57 8.52 -8.39
CA ASP A 88 -13.56 7.76 -7.65
C ASP A 88 -12.90 8.54 -6.51
N GLN A 89 -13.61 9.53 -5.95
CA GLN A 89 -13.15 10.29 -4.80
C GLN A 89 -13.64 9.63 -3.51
N VAL A 90 -12.78 9.61 -2.50
CA VAL A 90 -13.12 9.04 -1.20
C VAL A 90 -14.19 9.90 -0.51
N ILE A 91 -15.34 9.29 -0.19
CA ILE A 91 -16.46 10.00 0.46
C ILE A 91 -16.18 10.20 1.95
N ARG A 92 -15.58 9.21 2.58
CA ARG A 92 -15.28 9.24 4.02
C ARG A 92 -14.11 8.31 4.32
N PRO A 93 -13.49 8.40 5.51
CA PRO A 93 -12.48 7.43 5.94
C PRO A 93 -12.99 6.00 5.86
N ALA A 94 -12.11 5.06 5.54
CA ALA A 94 -12.44 3.66 5.50
C ALA A 94 -12.89 3.16 6.88
N ILE A 95 -13.96 2.41 6.92
CA ILE A 95 -14.47 1.79 8.14
C ILE A 95 -13.80 0.45 8.32
N LEU A 96 -13.14 0.26 9.43
CA LEU A 96 -12.40 -0.97 9.74
C LEU A 96 -13.14 -1.85 10.74
#